data_c24b84bc1723308152c205caf7f9e27c
#
_entry.id   c24b84bc1723308152c205caf7f9e27c
#
_cell.length_a   1.000
_cell.length_b   1.000
_cell.length_c   1.000
_cell.angle_alpha   90.00
_cell.angle_beta   90.00
_cell.angle_gamma   90.00
#
_symmetry.space_group_name_H-M   'P 1'
#
loop_
_entity.id
_entity.type
_entity.pdbx_description
1 polymer ?
#
loop_
_entity_poly.entity_id
_entity_poly.type
_entity_poly.pdbx_seq_one_letter_code
_entity_poly.pdbx_strand_id
1 'polypeptide(L)'
;MKYLFTSLIFIFALTAATAQTLKGTLIDAHTGEPLPYVNVGVVKKGIGTVSDENGKFTLPVPEGHSADTLRISMIGYAEQNFIVDDIAKRLNADPTIKMKEQATQLKEIVVTNRKQKDKLLGNKTRSQGVTAAFTTNKLGNEVGMIMRIKGSPTLLKTFTASIASDKNPPVKMRLNFYSVKKGMPNALISKENIIVEAPRSSGLLTVDLIPYNIMVEDDFFVSLEWIEDAPGRVSFSAALLATPIVSRDTSQGEWTKISLAGIGFTVDTTYWK
;
A
#
# COMPACT_ATOMS: atom_id res chain seq x y z
N MET A 1 66.68 20.54 26.87
CA MET A 1 65.23 20.39 27.06
C MET A 1 64.65 19.80 25.80
N LYS A 2 64.35 18.51 25.83
CA LYS A 2 63.77 17.77 24.69
C LYS A 2 62.27 17.75 24.84
N TYR A 3 61.53 18.36 23.91
CA TYR A 3 60.07 18.29 23.87
C TYR A 3 59.68 16.98 23.18
N LEU A 4 59.09 16.07 23.96
CA LEU A 4 58.44 14.84 23.46
C LEU A 4 57.05 15.24 22.93
N PHE A 5 56.88 15.26 21.64
CA PHE A 5 55.58 15.40 20.98
C PHE A 5 54.90 14.00 20.95
N THR A 6 54.00 13.74 21.87
CA THR A 6 53.19 12.53 21.86
C THR A 6 51.99 12.80 20.95
N SER A 7 52.08 12.36 19.71
CA SER A 7 50.98 12.42 18.75
C SER A 7 49.97 11.32 19.08
N LEU A 8 48.84 11.69 19.71
CA LEU A 8 47.71 10.83 19.97
C LEU A 8 46.90 10.67 18.66
N ILE A 9 47.16 9.61 17.91
CA ILE A 9 46.35 9.24 16.73
C ILE A 9 45.04 8.69 17.25
N PHE A 10 44.01 9.53 17.18
CA PHE A 10 42.62 9.12 17.41
C PHE A 10 42.14 8.36 16.15
N ILE A 11 42.23 7.03 16.19
CA ILE A 11 41.65 6.17 15.18
C ILE A 11 40.15 6.23 15.36
N PHE A 12 39.48 7.08 14.57
CA PHE A 12 38.05 7.09 14.42
C PHE A 12 37.69 5.81 13.62
N ALA A 13 37.35 4.74 14.34
CA ALA A 13 36.76 3.56 13.70
C ALA A 13 35.40 3.99 13.12
N LEU A 14 35.39 4.34 11.83
CA LEU A 14 34.14 4.41 11.08
C LEU A 14 33.58 2.98 11.09
N THR A 15 32.63 2.71 11.97
CA THR A 15 31.73 1.57 11.84
C THR A 15 30.90 1.83 10.59
N ALA A 16 31.30 1.24 9.47
CA ALA A 16 30.46 1.21 8.27
C ALA A 16 29.18 0.48 8.67
N ALA A 17 28.09 1.24 8.83
CA ALA A 17 26.77 0.68 9.01
C ALA A 17 26.45 -0.17 7.78
N THR A 18 26.57 -1.48 7.89
CA THR A 18 26.28 -2.41 6.79
C THR A 18 24.80 -2.71 6.78
N ALA A 19 24.07 -2.02 5.93
CA ALA A 19 22.68 -2.38 5.65
C ALA A 19 22.65 -3.77 5.00
N GLN A 20 21.92 -4.69 5.63
CA GLN A 20 21.66 -6.02 5.04
C GLN A 20 20.66 -5.88 3.92
N THR A 21 20.97 -6.35 2.72
CA THR A 21 20.04 -6.33 1.59
C THR A 21 19.42 -7.70 1.37
N LEU A 22 18.11 -7.81 1.61
CA LEU A 22 17.34 -9.01 1.27
C LEU A 22 16.98 -8.97 -0.21
N LYS A 23 17.26 -10.06 -0.93
CA LYS A 23 16.90 -10.25 -2.34
C LYS A 23 16.27 -11.62 -2.53
N GLY A 24 15.16 -11.66 -3.28
CA GLY A 24 14.49 -12.94 -3.53
C GLY A 24 13.52 -12.86 -4.68
N THR A 25 12.97 -14.02 -5.03
CA THR A 25 11.90 -14.18 -6.01
C THR A 25 10.72 -14.88 -5.36
N LEU A 26 9.55 -14.29 -5.51
CA LEU A 26 8.28 -14.79 -4.98
C LEU A 26 7.57 -15.54 -6.10
N ILE A 27 7.18 -16.78 -5.85
CA ILE A 27 6.51 -17.63 -6.82
C ILE A 27 5.29 -18.30 -6.21
N ASP A 28 4.34 -18.65 -7.04
CA ASP A 28 3.23 -19.50 -6.66
C ASP A 28 3.73 -20.92 -6.31
N ALA A 29 3.26 -21.47 -5.19
CA ALA A 29 3.73 -22.78 -4.70
C ALA A 29 3.22 -23.96 -5.54
N HIS A 30 2.13 -23.79 -6.29
CA HIS A 30 1.50 -24.82 -7.10
C HIS A 30 1.98 -24.77 -8.56
N THR A 31 1.93 -23.57 -9.17
CA THR A 31 2.27 -23.40 -10.59
C THR A 31 3.76 -23.15 -10.82
N GLY A 32 4.47 -22.61 -9.81
CA GLY A 32 5.87 -22.16 -9.96
C GLY A 32 6.01 -20.81 -10.69
N GLU A 33 4.92 -20.18 -11.08
CA GLU A 33 4.94 -18.89 -11.78
C GLU A 33 5.34 -17.73 -10.85
N PRO A 34 6.05 -16.71 -11.36
CA PRO A 34 6.37 -15.52 -10.57
C PRO A 34 5.12 -14.78 -10.10
N LEU A 35 5.16 -14.27 -8.87
CA LEU A 35 4.08 -13.49 -8.30
C LEU A 35 4.43 -12.00 -8.32
N PRO A 36 3.81 -11.21 -9.22
CA PRO A 36 4.03 -9.77 -9.29
C PRO A 36 3.36 -9.03 -8.14
N TYR A 37 3.96 -7.91 -7.77
CA TYR A 37 3.39 -6.93 -6.84
C TYR A 37 3.07 -7.47 -5.44
N VAL A 38 3.86 -8.43 -4.94
CA VAL A 38 3.77 -8.93 -3.57
C VAL A 38 4.36 -7.92 -2.60
N ASN A 39 3.66 -7.63 -1.53
CA ASN A 39 4.12 -6.76 -0.46
C ASN A 39 5.15 -7.46 0.42
N VAL A 40 6.33 -6.86 0.58
CA VAL A 40 7.41 -7.33 1.45
C VAL A 40 7.84 -6.19 2.37
N GLY A 41 7.84 -6.38 3.69
CA GLY A 41 8.27 -5.31 4.57
C GLY A 41 8.40 -5.72 6.04
N VAL A 42 9.20 -4.96 6.76
CA VAL A 42 9.34 -5.10 8.21
C VAL A 42 8.16 -4.39 8.89
N VAL A 43 7.39 -5.17 9.65
CA VAL A 43 6.10 -4.74 10.21
C VAL A 43 6.26 -3.47 11.05
N LYS A 44 5.55 -2.39 10.67
CA LYS A 44 5.52 -1.08 11.36
C LYS A 44 6.86 -0.36 11.47
N LYS A 45 7.84 -0.69 10.63
CA LYS A 45 9.18 -0.06 10.70
C LYS A 45 9.46 0.91 9.55
N GLY A 46 8.55 1.07 8.59
CA GLY A 46 8.78 1.93 7.42
C GLY A 46 9.88 1.39 6.49
N ILE A 47 10.16 0.10 6.56
CA ILE A 47 11.11 -0.65 5.75
C ILE A 47 10.31 -1.64 4.93
N GLY A 48 10.17 -1.39 3.63
CA GLY A 48 9.33 -2.23 2.78
C GLY A 48 9.55 -1.98 1.30
N THR A 49 9.05 -2.90 0.50
CA THR A 49 9.08 -2.89 -0.96
C THR A 49 7.92 -3.71 -1.52
N VAL A 50 7.83 -3.76 -2.84
CA VAL A 50 6.89 -4.60 -3.59
C VAL A 50 7.69 -5.37 -4.64
N SER A 51 7.35 -6.63 -4.93
CA SER A 51 8.01 -7.38 -5.99
C SER A 51 7.65 -6.80 -7.37
N ASP A 52 8.57 -6.91 -8.32
CA ASP A 52 8.37 -6.54 -9.71
C ASP A 52 7.44 -7.52 -10.46
N GLU A 53 7.26 -7.31 -11.78
CA GLU A 53 6.44 -8.17 -12.65
C GLU A 53 6.98 -9.62 -12.74
N ASN A 54 8.25 -9.85 -12.43
CA ASN A 54 8.90 -11.16 -12.40
C ASN A 54 8.96 -11.76 -10.99
N GLY A 55 8.22 -11.20 -10.03
CA GLY A 55 8.22 -11.65 -8.65
C GLY A 55 9.49 -11.32 -7.86
N LYS A 56 10.44 -10.56 -8.42
CA LYS A 56 11.71 -10.23 -7.77
C LYS A 56 11.56 -9.05 -6.84
N PHE A 57 12.21 -9.10 -5.70
CA PHE A 57 12.28 -7.97 -4.78
C PHE A 57 13.71 -7.73 -4.29
N THR A 58 13.97 -6.49 -3.93
CA THR A 58 15.18 -6.06 -3.23
C THR A 58 14.77 -5.15 -2.08
N LEU A 59 15.17 -5.48 -0.86
CA LEU A 59 14.84 -4.73 0.34
C LEU A 59 16.10 -4.47 1.17
N PRO A 60 16.63 -3.24 1.17
CA PRO A 60 17.66 -2.82 2.11
C PRO A 60 17.05 -2.74 3.53
N VAL A 61 17.63 -3.47 4.47
CA VAL A 61 17.24 -3.44 5.89
C VAL A 61 18.38 -2.82 6.69
N PRO A 62 18.18 -1.66 7.30
CA PRO A 62 19.19 -1.03 8.15
C PRO A 62 19.56 -1.89 9.35
N GLU A 63 20.72 -1.62 9.98
CA GLU A 63 21.11 -2.25 11.24
C GLU A 63 20.06 -2.03 12.34
N GLY A 64 20.02 -2.94 13.30
CA GLY A 64 19.11 -2.88 14.44
C GLY A 64 17.74 -3.52 14.19
N HIS A 65 17.49 -4.05 12.98
CA HIS A 65 16.22 -4.68 12.62
C HIS A 65 16.30 -6.21 12.43
N SER A 66 17.40 -6.84 12.81
CA SER A 66 17.64 -8.30 12.65
C SER A 66 16.62 -9.18 13.36
N ALA A 67 16.11 -8.73 14.51
CA ALA A 67 15.12 -9.44 15.32
C ALA A 67 13.66 -9.04 15.00
N ASP A 68 13.45 -8.07 14.12
CA ASP A 68 12.10 -7.63 13.72
C ASP A 68 11.42 -8.65 12.79
N THR A 69 10.11 -8.55 12.68
CA THR A 69 9.31 -9.43 11.81
C THR A 69 9.22 -8.86 10.40
N LEU A 70 9.74 -9.58 9.41
CA LEU A 70 9.46 -9.38 7.99
C LEU A 70 8.16 -10.09 7.64
N ARG A 71 7.24 -9.38 7.00
CA ARG A 71 5.99 -9.93 6.47
C ARG A 71 5.99 -9.90 4.95
N ILE A 72 5.53 -11.00 4.36
CA ILE A 72 5.27 -11.15 2.94
C ILE A 72 3.78 -11.43 2.78
N SER A 73 3.09 -10.60 2.00
CA SER A 73 1.64 -10.72 1.82
C SER A 73 1.20 -10.33 0.42
N MET A 74 0.20 -11.04 -0.08
CA MET A 74 -0.48 -10.78 -1.35
C MET A 74 -1.94 -11.18 -1.23
N ILE A 75 -2.84 -10.48 -1.91
CA ILE A 75 -4.26 -10.85 -1.97
C ILE A 75 -4.39 -12.24 -2.60
N GLY A 76 -5.19 -13.11 -1.99
CA GLY A 76 -5.39 -14.49 -2.46
C GLY A 76 -4.35 -15.50 -1.96
N TYR A 77 -3.33 -15.07 -1.22
CA TYR A 77 -2.25 -15.92 -0.71
C TYR A 77 -2.14 -15.88 0.82
N ALA A 78 -1.67 -16.97 1.39
CA ALA A 78 -1.36 -17.06 2.81
C ALA A 78 -0.20 -16.12 3.16
N GLU A 79 -0.41 -15.25 4.14
CA GLU A 79 0.61 -14.38 4.69
C GLU A 79 1.75 -15.20 5.31
N GLN A 80 3.00 -14.77 5.08
CA GLN A 80 4.18 -15.38 5.70
C GLN A 80 4.91 -14.34 6.55
N ASN A 81 5.33 -14.77 7.74
CA ASN A 81 6.08 -13.95 8.69
C ASN A 81 7.39 -14.65 9.03
N PHE A 82 8.49 -13.90 9.01
CA PHE A 82 9.85 -14.37 9.28
C PHE A 82 10.56 -13.40 10.20
N ILE A 83 11.53 -13.87 10.97
CA ILE A 83 12.54 -13.00 11.59
C ILE A 83 13.51 -12.56 10.48
N VAL A 84 13.88 -11.29 10.47
CA VAL A 84 14.74 -10.70 9.42
C VAL A 84 16.05 -11.47 9.25
N ASP A 85 16.73 -11.81 10.36
CA ASP A 85 17.99 -12.54 10.32
C ASP A 85 17.82 -13.97 9.76
N ASP A 86 16.71 -14.64 10.09
CA ASP A 86 16.45 -16.01 9.63
C ASP A 86 16.13 -16.06 8.14
N ILE A 87 15.30 -15.12 7.66
CA ILE A 87 14.97 -15.04 6.23
C ILE A 87 16.20 -14.63 5.41
N ALA A 88 17.09 -13.81 5.94
CA ALA A 88 18.32 -13.44 5.26
C ALA A 88 19.23 -14.65 5.03
N LYS A 89 19.43 -15.48 6.04
CA LYS A 89 20.20 -16.74 5.93
C LYS A 89 19.56 -17.68 4.90
N ARG A 90 18.23 -17.80 4.93
CA ARG A 90 17.48 -18.61 3.98
C ARG A 90 17.65 -18.11 2.55
N LEU A 91 17.48 -16.81 2.30
CA LEU A 91 17.59 -16.23 0.96
C LEU A 91 19.01 -16.31 0.37
N ASN A 92 20.03 -16.32 1.22
CA ASN A 92 21.42 -16.57 0.78
C ASN A 92 21.63 -18.02 0.30
N ALA A 93 20.89 -18.98 0.84
CA ALA A 93 20.96 -20.39 0.45
C ALA A 93 20.02 -20.72 -0.74
N ASP A 94 18.79 -20.19 -0.70
CA ASP A 94 17.78 -20.30 -1.77
C ASP A 94 17.00 -18.99 -1.84
N PRO A 95 17.15 -18.19 -2.91
CA PRO A 95 16.47 -16.92 -3.06
C PRO A 95 14.97 -17.05 -3.38
N THR A 96 14.43 -18.26 -3.47
CA THR A 96 13.04 -18.51 -3.85
C THR A 96 12.14 -18.64 -2.64
N ILE A 97 11.05 -17.84 -2.61
CA ILE A 97 9.99 -17.96 -1.63
C ILE A 97 8.71 -18.40 -2.32
N LYS A 98 8.17 -19.55 -1.89
CA LYS A 98 6.93 -20.13 -2.40
C LYS A 98 5.75 -19.62 -1.56
N MET A 99 4.77 -19.01 -2.20
CA MET A 99 3.51 -18.58 -1.56
C MET A 99 2.40 -19.57 -1.91
N LYS A 100 1.62 -19.93 -0.90
CA LYS A 100 0.46 -20.84 -1.08
C LYS A 100 -0.80 -20.00 -1.24
N GLU A 101 -1.61 -20.33 -2.24
CA GLU A 101 -2.95 -19.74 -2.37
C GLU A 101 -3.76 -20.02 -1.10
N GLN A 102 -4.51 -19.04 -0.70
CA GLN A 102 -5.46 -19.12 0.40
C GLN A 102 -6.80 -18.57 -0.08
N ALA A 103 -7.76 -19.46 -0.30
CA ALA A 103 -9.12 -19.05 -0.61
C ALA A 103 -9.68 -18.18 0.52
N THR A 104 -10.02 -16.94 0.22
CA THR A 104 -10.75 -16.09 1.16
C THR A 104 -12.19 -16.57 1.21
N GLN A 105 -12.60 -17.21 2.29
CA GLN A 105 -14.03 -17.54 2.51
C GLN A 105 -14.84 -16.26 2.57
N LEU A 106 -15.76 -16.12 1.62
CA LEU A 106 -16.68 -15.01 1.56
C LEU A 106 -17.85 -15.28 2.50
N LYS A 107 -18.14 -14.32 3.35
CA LYS A 107 -19.45 -14.22 3.96
C LYS A 107 -20.46 -13.88 2.87
N GLU A 108 -21.35 -14.78 2.54
CA GLU A 108 -22.45 -14.52 1.62
C GLU A 108 -23.35 -13.42 2.23
N ILE A 109 -23.40 -12.27 1.54
CA ILE A 109 -24.26 -11.18 1.97
C ILE A 109 -25.60 -11.38 1.26
N VAL A 110 -26.58 -11.91 1.99
CA VAL A 110 -27.95 -12.10 1.49
C VAL A 110 -28.66 -10.75 1.48
N VAL A 111 -28.92 -10.24 0.28
CA VAL A 111 -29.73 -9.04 0.09
C VAL A 111 -31.19 -9.46 0.04
N THR A 112 -31.92 -9.23 1.12
CA THR A 112 -33.37 -9.42 1.18
C THR A 112 -34.09 -8.23 0.50
N ASN A 113 -35.42 -8.34 0.33
CA ASN A 113 -36.30 -7.39 -0.38
C ASN A 113 -36.32 -5.96 0.24
N ARG A 114 -35.16 -5.30 0.34
CA ARG A 114 -34.95 -3.97 0.89
C ARG A 114 -34.90 -2.92 -0.22
N LYS A 115 -35.28 -1.69 0.12
CA LYS A 115 -35.21 -0.56 -0.82
C LYS A 115 -33.76 -0.17 -1.13
N GLN A 116 -33.40 -0.17 -2.40
CA GLN A 116 -32.09 0.26 -2.89
C GLN A 116 -31.99 1.78 -2.98
N LYS A 117 -30.82 2.35 -2.67
CA LYS A 117 -30.50 3.76 -2.84
C LYS A 117 -29.06 3.91 -3.29
N ASP A 118 -28.85 4.81 -4.25
CA ASP A 118 -27.50 5.19 -4.69
C ASP A 118 -26.94 6.34 -3.86
N LYS A 119 -25.65 6.31 -3.66
CA LYS A 119 -24.92 7.38 -2.98
C LYS A 119 -23.48 7.48 -3.44
N LEU A 120 -23.05 8.69 -3.78
CA LEU A 120 -21.64 9.02 -3.95
C LEU A 120 -21.02 9.34 -2.58
N LEU A 121 -20.00 8.58 -2.20
CA LEU A 121 -19.21 8.77 -0.98
C LEU A 121 -17.91 9.51 -1.32
N GLY A 122 -17.28 10.12 -0.32
CA GLY A 122 -15.95 10.72 -0.43
C GLY A 122 -15.93 12.23 -0.70
N ASN A 123 -14.80 12.70 -1.25
CA ASN A 123 -14.53 14.11 -1.49
C ASN A 123 -14.49 14.40 -2.99
N LYS A 124 -15.40 15.24 -3.48
CA LYS A 124 -15.59 15.60 -4.90
C LYS A 124 -14.66 16.69 -5.41
N THR A 125 -13.71 17.14 -4.62
CA THR A 125 -12.80 18.22 -5.03
C THR A 125 -12.07 17.90 -6.31
N ARG A 126 -11.91 18.89 -7.17
CA ARG A 126 -11.10 18.87 -8.40
C ARG A 126 -10.08 20.03 -8.38
N SER A 127 -9.69 20.46 -7.19
CA SER A 127 -8.74 21.55 -7.03
C SER A 127 -7.39 21.23 -7.68
N GLN A 128 -6.85 22.20 -8.42
CA GLN A 128 -5.48 22.15 -8.93
C GLN A 128 -4.51 22.91 -8.01
N GLY A 129 -5.03 23.82 -7.16
CA GLY A 129 -4.24 24.64 -6.26
C GLY A 129 -4.01 24.01 -4.88
N VAL A 130 -4.91 23.11 -4.43
CA VAL A 130 -4.74 22.34 -3.19
C VAL A 130 -4.59 20.88 -3.58
N THR A 131 -3.44 20.30 -3.29
CA THR A 131 -3.11 18.93 -3.73
C THR A 131 -2.57 18.09 -2.59
N ALA A 132 -2.75 16.78 -2.70
CA ALA A 132 -2.09 15.75 -1.92
C ALA A 132 -1.34 14.82 -2.87
N ALA A 133 -0.29 14.17 -2.39
CA ALA A 133 0.45 13.21 -3.19
C ALA A 133 0.98 12.11 -2.30
N PHE A 134 1.55 11.09 -2.92
CA PHE A 134 2.39 10.14 -2.21
C PHE A 134 3.52 10.88 -1.48
N THR A 135 3.81 10.49 -0.25
CA THR A 135 4.88 11.11 0.58
C THR A 135 6.25 10.88 -0.04
N THR A 136 6.43 9.72 -0.65
CA THR A 136 7.63 9.30 -1.37
C THR A 136 7.18 8.51 -2.61
N ASN A 137 8.10 8.20 -3.52
CA ASN A 137 7.89 7.21 -4.59
C ASN A 137 8.47 5.83 -4.24
N LYS A 138 8.57 5.52 -2.95
CA LYS A 138 8.94 4.17 -2.50
C LYS A 138 7.84 3.17 -2.82
N LEU A 139 8.23 1.98 -3.18
CA LEU A 139 7.31 0.87 -3.41
C LEU A 139 6.50 0.56 -2.15
N GLY A 140 5.20 0.39 -2.33
CA GLY A 140 4.25 0.20 -1.23
C GLY A 140 3.85 1.46 -0.48
N ASN A 141 4.27 2.67 -0.95
CA ASN A 141 3.68 3.92 -0.45
C ASN A 141 2.20 3.95 -0.80
N GLU A 142 1.36 4.28 0.16
CA GLU A 142 -0.08 4.19 0.02
C GLU A 142 -0.77 5.41 0.61
N VAL A 143 -1.76 5.95 -0.12
CA VAL A 143 -2.52 7.12 0.29
C VAL A 143 -4.00 6.91 0.02
N GLY A 144 -4.85 7.30 0.96
CA GLY A 144 -6.28 7.13 0.82
C GLY A 144 -7.10 7.84 1.89
N MET A 145 -8.36 7.47 2.00
CA MET A 145 -9.30 8.04 2.96
C MET A 145 -10.36 7.03 3.40
N ILE A 146 -10.95 7.29 4.55
CA ILE A 146 -12.08 6.49 5.06
C ILE A 146 -13.37 6.99 4.42
N MET A 147 -14.14 6.07 3.87
CA MET A 147 -15.48 6.27 3.31
C MET A 147 -16.53 5.87 4.34
N ARG A 148 -17.49 6.79 4.62
CA ARG A 148 -18.58 6.52 5.57
C ARG A 148 -19.81 6.10 4.81
N ILE A 149 -20.25 4.85 5.00
CA ILE A 149 -21.44 4.30 4.35
C ILE A 149 -22.73 4.94 4.88
N LYS A 150 -23.82 4.81 4.13
CA LYS A 150 -25.14 5.38 4.49
C LYS A 150 -26.19 4.32 4.79
N GLY A 151 -25.87 3.10 4.58
CA GLY A 151 -26.69 1.92 4.88
C GLY A 151 -25.88 0.65 4.69
N SER A 152 -26.40 -0.48 5.16
CA SER A 152 -25.71 -1.77 5.14
C SER A 152 -26.68 -2.87 4.68
N PRO A 153 -26.24 -3.74 3.75
CA PRO A 153 -24.95 -3.74 3.08
C PRO A 153 -24.82 -2.64 2.02
N THR A 154 -23.61 -2.34 1.58
CA THR A 154 -23.30 -1.37 0.52
C THR A 154 -22.43 -2.02 -0.55
N LEU A 155 -22.88 -1.98 -1.82
CA LEU A 155 -22.13 -2.39 -3.01
C LEU A 155 -21.29 -1.21 -3.52
N LEU A 156 -20.01 -1.41 -3.77
CA LEU A 156 -19.13 -0.44 -4.39
C LEU A 156 -19.21 -0.59 -5.91
N LYS A 157 -19.52 0.51 -6.64
CA LYS A 157 -19.75 0.47 -8.09
C LYS A 157 -18.61 1.07 -8.90
N THR A 158 -18.15 2.25 -8.51
CA THR A 158 -17.13 2.98 -9.27
C THR A 158 -16.25 3.75 -8.31
N PHE A 159 -14.95 3.58 -8.43
CA PHE A 159 -13.97 4.45 -7.75
C PHE A 159 -13.53 5.55 -8.70
N THR A 160 -13.36 6.77 -8.20
CA THR A 160 -12.79 7.90 -8.96
C THR A 160 -11.80 8.66 -8.11
N ALA A 161 -10.58 8.86 -8.64
CA ALA A 161 -9.57 9.75 -8.10
C ALA A 161 -9.38 10.97 -9.00
N SER A 162 -9.36 12.16 -8.42
CA SER A 162 -9.06 13.39 -9.14
C SER A 162 -7.55 13.64 -9.17
N ILE A 163 -6.94 13.51 -10.34
CA ILE A 163 -5.51 13.72 -10.58
C ILE A 163 -5.27 15.22 -10.85
N ALA A 164 -4.36 15.82 -10.10
CA ALA A 164 -4.05 17.26 -10.20
C ALA A 164 -2.78 17.54 -11.00
N SER A 165 -1.86 16.59 -11.13
CA SER A 165 -0.61 16.79 -11.87
C SER A 165 -0.82 16.69 -13.38
N ASP A 166 -0.17 17.59 -14.13
CA ASP A 166 -0.29 17.68 -15.60
C ASP A 166 0.70 16.80 -16.36
N LYS A 167 1.73 16.29 -15.66
CA LYS A 167 2.75 15.39 -16.21
C LYS A 167 3.02 14.27 -15.24
N ASN A 168 2.29 13.17 -15.40
CA ASN A 168 2.47 11.98 -14.58
C ASN A 168 3.42 11.00 -15.28
N PRO A 169 4.26 10.28 -14.51
CA PRO A 169 4.94 9.12 -15.04
C PRO A 169 3.90 8.05 -15.41
N PRO A 170 4.21 7.18 -16.40
CA PRO A 170 3.44 5.96 -16.60
C PRO A 170 3.74 5.02 -15.44
N VAL A 171 2.88 5.02 -14.43
CA VAL A 171 3.07 4.23 -13.22
C VAL A 171 1.83 3.42 -12.91
N LYS A 172 2.03 2.16 -12.59
CA LYS A 172 0.98 1.29 -12.07
C LYS A 172 0.79 1.52 -10.59
N MET A 173 -0.45 1.59 -10.19
CA MET A 173 -0.88 1.67 -8.80
C MET A 173 -1.85 0.53 -8.53
N ARG A 174 -1.96 0.11 -7.28
CA ARG A 174 -2.97 -0.84 -6.84
C ARG A 174 -4.06 -0.10 -6.07
N LEU A 175 -5.31 -0.32 -6.44
CA LEU A 175 -6.48 0.16 -5.72
C LEU A 175 -6.84 -0.85 -4.64
N ASN A 176 -6.75 -0.44 -3.38
CA ASN A 176 -7.01 -1.28 -2.23
C ASN A 176 -8.24 -0.82 -1.45
N PHE A 177 -8.94 -1.80 -0.85
CA PHE A 177 -10.04 -1.58 0.08
C PHE A 177 -9.76 -2.32 1.39
N TYR A 178 -9.92 -1.62 2.53
CA TYR A 178 -9.69 -2.19 3.86
C TYR A 178 -10.90 -1.97 4.76
N SER A 179 -11.11 -2.89 5.68
CA SER A 179 -11.97 -2.64 6.83
C SER A 179 -11.35 -1.58 7.73
N VAL A 180 -12.18 -0.91 8.53
CA VAL A 180 -11.71 0.14 9.45
C VAL A 180 -11.84 -0.34 10.89
N LYS A 181 -10.76 -0.20 11.65
CA LYS A 181 -10.74 -0.48 13.09
C LYS A 181 -10.09 0.68 13.83
N LYS A 182 -10.79 1.25 14.82
CA LYS A 182 -10.31 2.42 15.59
C LYS A 182 -9.92 3.62 14.69
N GLY A 183 -10.63 3.82 13.57
CA GLY A 183 -10.40 4.94 12.64
C GLY A 183 -9.15 4.81 11.78
N MET A 184 -8.60 3.60 11.62
CA MET A 184 -7.44 3.28 10.80
C MET A 184 -7.71 2.04 9.92
N PRO A 185 -7.01 1.87 8.78
CA PRO A 185 -7.10 0.67 7.96
C PRO A 185 -6.69 -0.58 8.75
N ASN A 186 -7.40 -1.68 8.54
CA ASN A 186 -7.17 -2.93 9.28
C ASN A 186 -6.91 -4.11 8.33
N ALA A 187 -7.92 -4.86 7.91
CA ALA A 187 -7.79 -6.01 7.03
C ALA A 187 -8.23 -5.67 5.61
N LEU A 188 -7.55 -6.21 4.61
CA LEU A 188 -7.97 -6.11 3.20
C LEU A 188 -9.36 -6.73 3.00
N ILE A 189 -10.18 -6.04 2.21
CA ILE A 189 -11.51 -6.50 1.80
C ILE A 189 -11.45 -7.04 0.36
N SER A 190 -10.59 -6.45 -0.49
CA SER A 190 -10.40 -6.87 -1.88
C SER A 190 -10.01 -8.35 -1.95
N LYS A 191 -10.54 -9.06 -2.95
CA LYS A 191 -10.31 -10.49 -3.18
C LYS A 191 -9.23 -10.75 -4.23
N GLU A 192 -8.97 -9.76 -5.05
CA GLU A 192 -8.01 -9.78 -6.14
C GLU A 192 -7.34 -8.41 -6.29
N ASN A 193 -6.23 -8.37 -7.00
CA ASN A 193 -5.51 -7.14 -7.25
C ASN A 193 -6.25 -6.29 -8.29
N ILE A 194 -6.55 -5.05 -7.96
CA ILE A 194 -7.11 -4.07 -8.89
C ILE A 194 -5.98 -3.12 -9.29
N ILE A 195 -5.34 -3.41 -10.41
CA ILE A 195 -4.22 -2.63 -10.93
C ILE A 195 -4.74 -1.55 -11.86
N VAL A 196 -4.27 -0.33 -11.66
CA VAL A 196 -4.66 0.86 -12.42
C VAL A 196 -3.41 1.62 -12.86
N GLU A 197 -3.47 2.27 -14.02
CA GLU A 197 -2.39 3.12 -14.50
C GLU A 197 -2.74 4.59 -14.26
N ALA A 198 -1.79 5.38 -13.78
CA ALA A 198 -1.98 6.81 -13.61
C ALA A 198 -2.18 7.48 -14.98
N PRO A 199 -3.22 8.33 -15.16
CA PRO A 199 -3.38 9.10 -16.38
C PRO A 199 -2.18 10.05 -16.55
N ARG A 200 -1.73 10.24 -17.79
CA ARG A 200 -0.52 11.04 -18.08
C ARG A 200 -0.70 12.54 -17.83
N SER A 201 -1.93 13.00 -17.72
CA SER A 201 -2.28 14.40 -17.44
C SER A 201 -3.28 14.50 -16.31
N SER A 202 -3.54 15.71 -15.86
CA SER A 202 -4.63 15.99 -14.92
C SER A 202 -5.98 15.50 -15.47
N GLY A 203 -6.86 15.10 -14.57
CA GLY A 203 -8.18 14.56 -14.95
C GLY A 203 -8.71 13.56 -13.92
N LEU A 204 -9.55 12.66 -14.39
CA LEU A 204 -10.15 11.63 -13.54
C LEU A 204 -9.58 10.25 -13.88
N LEU A 205 -9.07 9.58 -12.87
CA LEU A 205 -8.84 8.14 -12.90
C LEU A 205 -10.13 7.47 -12.42
N THR A 206 -10.79 6.73 -13.28
CA THR A 206 -12.06 6.06 -12.96
C THR A 206 -11.92 4.55 -13.13
N VAL A 207 -12.40 3.79 -12.15
CA VAL A 207 -12.32 2.32 -12.11
C VAL A 207 -13.72 1.76 -11.89
N ASP A 208 -14.18 0.88 -12.79
CA ASP A 208 -15.39 0.10 -12.59
C ASP A 208 -15.13 -1.01 -11.56
N LEU A 209 -15.92 -1.03 -10.49
CA LEU A 209 -15.81 -2.00 -9.39
C LEU A 209 -16.85 -3.12 -9.47
N ILE A 210 -17.82 -3.02 -10.38
CA ILE A 210 -18.87 -4.04 -10.52
C ILE A 210 -18.31 -5.46 -10.74
N PRO A 211 -17.29 -5.66 -11.61
CA PRO A 211 -16.71 -6.99 -11.82
C PRO A 211 -16.13 -7.62 -10.55
N TYR A 212 -15.66 -6.80 -9.61
CA TYR A 212 -15.03 -7.24 -8.35
C TYR A 212 -16.03 -7.58 -7.24
N ASN A 213 -17.31 -7.24 -7.41
CA ASN A 213 -18.40 -7.51 -6.47
C ASN A 213 -18.03 -7.21 -5.01
N ILE A 214 -17.54 -5.99 -4.75
CA ILE A 214 -17.09 -5.56 -3.43
C ILE A 214 -18.30 -5.08 -2.62
N MET A 215 -18.67 -5.86 -1.61
CA MET A 215 -19.72 -5.54 -0.65
C MET A 215 -19.10 -5.20 0.71
N VAL A 216 -19.60 -4.16 1.35
CA VAL A 216 -19.17 -3.74 2.70
C VAL A 216 -20.37 -3.59 3.64
N GLU A 217 -20.19 -3.93 4.91
CA GLU A 217 -21.20 -3.79 5.96
C GLU A 217 -20.96 -2.58 6.87
N ASP A 218 -19.71 -2.07 6.90
CA ASP A 218 -19.25 -0.95 7.73
C ASP A 218 -18.47 0.07 6.91
N ASP A 219 -18.06 1.17 7.54
CA ASP A 219 -17.14 2.13 6.97
C ASP A 219 -15.86 1.41 6.49
N PHE A 220 -15.35 1.85 5.35
CA PHE A 220 -14.17 1.24 4.73
C PHE A 220 -13.13 2.30 4.38
N PHE A 221 -11.89 1.86 4.24
CA PHE A 221 -10.79 2.68 3.73
C PHE A 221 -10.52 2.31 2.28
N VAL A 222 -10.37 3.31 1.42
CA VAL A 222 -9.95 3.16 0.03
C VAL A 222 -8.66 3.89 -0.21
N SER A 223 -7.74 3.28 -0.95
CA SER A 223 -6.41 3.83 -1.19
C SER A 223 -5.85 3.44 -2.56
N LEU A 224 -4.89 4.25 -3.02
CA LEU A 224 -3.98 3.91 -4.10
C LEU A 224 -2.59 3.64 -3.52
N GLU A 225 -1.98 2.56 -3.95
CA GLU A 225 -0.66 2.10 -3.54
C GLU A 225 0.30 2.15 -4.72
N TRP A 226 1.48 2.70 -4.52
CA TRP A 226 2.55 2.78 -5.51
C TRP A 226 3.28 1.44 -5.62
N ILE A 227 3.15 0.73 -6.75
CA ILE A 227 3.64 -0.65 -6.89
C ILE A 227 4.70 -0.85 -7.98
N GLU A 228 5.06 0.19 -8.71
CA GLU A 228 6.05 0.13 -9.80
C GLU A 228 7.17 1.13 -9.55
N ASP A 229 8.41 0.71 -9.77
CA ASP A 229 9.56 1.62 -9.67
C ASP A 229 9.58 2.56 -10.88
N ALA A 230 9.05 3.76 -10.68
CA ALA A 230 8.94 4.77 -11.70
C ALA A 230 9.38 6.13 -11.15
N PRO A 231 10.13 6.92 -11.94
CA PRO A 231 10.50 8.28 -11.55
C PRO A 231 9.28 9.21 -11.62
N GLY A 232 9.25 10.20 -10.75
CA GLY A 232 8.23 11.24 -10.78
C GLY A 232 7.27 11.19 -9.61
N ARG A 233 6.14 11.87 -9.75
CA ARG A 233 5.16 12.05 -8.69
C ARG A 233 3.75 12.15 -9.27
N VAL A 234 2.82 11.44 -8.69
CA VAL A 234 1.38 11.60 -8.95
C VAL A 234 0.77 12.45 -7.83
N SER A 235 0.12 13.54 -8.19
CA SER A 235 -0.59 14.41 -7.26
C SER A 235 -2.08 14.31 -7.50
N PHE A 236 -2.83 14.31 -6.41
CA PHE A 236 -4.28 14.25 -6.39
C PHE A 236 -4.86 15.60 -5.95
N SER A 237 -6.01 15.98 -6.46
CA SER A 237 -6.76 17.11 -5.92
C SER A 237 -7.06 16.89 -4.44
N ALA A 238 -6.99 17.96 -3.66
CA ALA A 238 -7.31 17.90 -2.24
C ALA A 238 -8.19 19.09 -1.82
N ALA A 239 -8.82 18.98 -0.65
CA ALA A 239 -9.57 20.08 -0.03
C ALA A 239 -9.15 20.20 1.44
N LEU A 240 -9.08 21.43 1.93
CA LEU A 240 -8.83 21.71 3.34
C LEU A 240 -10.06 21.37 4.17
N LEU A 241 -9.85 20.97 5.43
CA LEU A 241 -10.89 20.66 6.41
C LEU A 241 -11.89 19.58 5.97
N ALA A 242 -11.47 18.71 5.06
CA ALA A 242 -12.25 17.55 4.59
C ALA A 242 -11.90 16.28 5.39
N THR A 243 -12.46 15.14 4.99
CA THR A 243 -12.13 13.84 5.61
C THR A 243 -10.62 13.60 5.55
N PRO A 244 -9.98 13.31 6.69
CA PRO A 244 -8.54 13.15 6.77
C PRO A 244 -7.96 12.16 5.79
N ILE A 245 -6.78 12.48 5.27
CA ILE A 245 -5.95 11.55 4.51
C ILE A 245 -5.31 10.56 5.50
N VAL A 246 -5.28 9.29 5.13
CA VAL A 246 -4.49 8.27 5.83
C VAL A 246 -3.48 7.70 4.84
N SER A 247 -2.23 7.58 5.25
CA SER A 247 -1.14 7.12 4.39
C SER A 247 -0.15 6.26 5.15
N ARG A 248 0.64 5.48 4.39
CA ARG A 248 1.85 4.82 4.88
C ARG A 248 2.97 4.97 3.85
N ASP A 249 4.21 5.04 4.30
CA ASP A 249 5.35 5.38 3.45
C ASP A 249 5.85 4.22 2.58
N THR A 250 5.52 2.97 2.93
CA THR A 250 5.92 1.76 2.20
C THR A 250 5.10 0.56 2.66
N SER A 251 5.24 -0.57 1.98
CA SER A 251 4.61 -1.85 2.36
C SER A 251 4.88 -2.21 3.82
N GLN A 252 3.85 -2.68 4.52
CA GLN A 252 3.86 -3.05 5.94
C GLN A 252 4.22 -1.91 6.91
N GLY A 253 4.38 -0.66 6.41
CA GLY A 253 4.62 0.53 7.21
C GLY A 253 3.45 0.86 8.14
N GLU A 254 3.70 1.73 9.11
CA GLU A 254 2.68 2.25 10.01
C GLU A 254 1.78 3.25 9.30
N TRP A 255 0.47 3.17 9.56
CA TRP A 255 -0.49 4.13 9.05
C TRP A 255 -0.44 5.44 9.84
N THR A 256 -0.37 6.55 9.13
CA THR A 256 -0.40 7.90 9.68
C THR A 256 -1.61 8.68 9.15
N LYS A 257 -2.11 9.63 9.95
CA LYS A 257 -3.30 10.42 9.64
C LYS A 257 -2.93 11.88 9.49
N ILE A 258 -3.32 12.50 8.37
CA ILE A 258 -3.15 13.92 8.07
C ILE A 258 -4.53 14.59 8.19
N SER A 259 -4.76 15.33 9.27
CA SER A 259 -6.09 15.81 9.64
C SER A 259 -6.54 17.08 8.93
N LEU A 260 -5.64 17.85 8.30
CA LEU A 260 -5.94 19.17 7.74
C LEU A 260 -6.45 19.14 6.29
N ALA A 261 -6.29 18.02 5.59
CA ALA A 261 -6.67 17.91 4.18
C ALA A 261 -7.36 16.57 3.89
N GLY A 262 -8.22 16.58 2.89
CA GLY A 262 -8.87 15.39 2.35
C GLY A 262 -8.57 15.23 0.86
N ILE A 263 -8.21 14.02 0.44
CA ILE A 263 -7.90 13.68 -0.95
C ILE A 263 -9.18 13.60 -1.79
N GLY A 264 -9.08 13.94 -3.06
CA GLY A 264 -10.19 13.96 -4.04
C GLY A 264 -10.54 12.56 -4.55
N PHE A 265 -10.95 11.67 -3.64
CA PHE A 265 -11.41 10.31 -3.95
C PHE A 265 -12.90 10.19 -3.70
N THR A 266 -13.60 9.53 -4.62
CA THR A 266 -15.03 9.21 -4.47
C THR A 266 -15.29 7.76 -4.83
N VAL A 267 -16.37 7.20 -4.25
CA VAL A 267 -16.89 5.88 -4.58
C VAL A 267 -18.40 5.99 -4.79
N ASP A 268 -18.85 5.64 -6.01
CA ASP A 268 -20.27 5.44 -6.25
C ASP A 268 -20.72 4.13 -5.65
N THR A 269 -21.83 4.15 -4.95
CA THR A 269 -22.32 2.99 -4.19
C THR A 269 -23.82 2.81 -4.35
N THR A 270 -24.29 1.56 -4.17
CA THR A 270 -25.67 1.23 -3.92
C THR A 270 -25.79 0.56 -2.55
N TYR A 271 -26.67 1.04 -1.70
CA TYR A 271 -26.93 0.47 -0.37
C TYR A 271 -28.38 0.09 -0.18
N TRP A 272 -28.63 -0.85 0.74
CA TRP A 272 -29.97 -1.33 1.08
C TRP A 272 -30.37 -0.79 2.46
N LYS A 273 -31.63 -0.32 2.52
CA LYS A 273 -32.20 0.30 3.72
C LYS A 273 -33.46 -0.41 4.17
#